data_191c5b15c352e5e99b8e813b3a98eee7
#
_entry.id   191c5b15c352e5e99b8e813b3a98eee7
#
_cell.length_a   1.000
_cell.length_b   1.000
_cell.length_c   1.000
_cell.angle_alpha   90.00
_cell.angle_beta   90.00
_cell.angle_gamma   90.00
#
_symmetry.space_group_name_H-M   'P 1'
#
loop_
_entity.id
_entity.type
_entity.pdbx_description
1 polymer ?
#
loop_
_entity_poly.entity_id
_entity_poly.type
_entity_poly.pdbx_seq_one_letter_code
_entity_poly.pdbx_strand_id
1 'polypeptide(L)'
;NFFDDNFAFIGLGQNLPDGIWGISMQQTQWPWIEGITYEYMNTTDQSGPWHDRDGLCYGADDSYYRNSVFQNGWNYFYRSMGTPFITSPLYNTDGTIYTLNSRVRLHHVGIRGDIYGFKYRLLCSYVRNFGNDNTSKQLLSTNTATLLEITKHVEKAWGLDFGLSLAGDFGTQFGNQFGAMITIRKQGIITQW
;
A
#
# COMPACT_ATOMS: atom_id res chain seq x y z
N ASN A 1 6.09 4.67 -18.43
CA ASN A 1 6.19 4.48 -19.90
C ASN A 1 5.13 5.31 -20.62
N PHE A 2 5.32 6.63 -20.60
CA PHE A 2 4.34 7.57 -21.13
C PHE A 2 4.26 7.56 -22.66
N PHE A 3 5.29 7.03 -23.32
CA PHE A 3 5.41 6.99 -24.78
C PHE A 3 5.44 5.56 -25.36
N ASP A 4 5.52 4.56 -24.52
CA ASP A 4 5.73 3.18 -24.92
C ASP A 4 4.40 2.46 -25.25
N ASP A 5 3.32 2.94 -24.62
CA ASP A 5 2.04 2.29 -24.72
C ASP A 5 1.10 3.10 -25.63
N ASN A 6 1.23 2.89 -26.95
CA ASN A 6 0.21 3.26 -27.94
C ASN A 6 -0.29 4.69 -27.90
N PHE A 7 0.59 5.66 -27.75
CA PHE A 7 0.13 7.05 -27.72
C PHE A 7 -0.99 7.28 -26.67
N ALA A 8 -0.90 6.60 -25.52
CA ALA A 8 -1.88 6.71 -24.42
C ALA A 8 -2.17 8.17 -24.04
N PHE A 9 -1.23 9.06 -24.32
CA PHE A 9 -1.41 10.50 -24.22
C PHE A 9 -2.45 11.06 -25.22
N ILE A 10 -2.50 10.54 -26.45
CA ILE A 10 -3.48 10.95 -27.46
C ILE A 10 -4.82 10.24 -27.24
N GLY A 11 -4.79 9.04 -26.69
CA GLY A 11 -5.97 8.26 -26.32
C GLY A 11 -6.68 8.74 -25.06
N LEU A 12 -6.24 9.85 -24.45
CA LEU A 12 -6.84 10.56 -23.31
C LEU A 12 -7.68 9.65 -22.40
N GLY A 13 -7.03 8.83 -21.60
CA GLY A 13 -7.71 8.09 -20.56
C GLY A 13 -8.01 6.62 -20.84
N GLN A 14 -7.33 5.99 -21.81
CA GLN A 14 -7.51 4.55 -22.05
C GLN A 14 -7.19 3.72 -20.79
N ASN A 15 -6.20 4.13 -20.01
CA ASN A 15 -5.83 3.49 -18.75
C ASN A 15 -6.44 4.16 -17.50
N LEU A 16 -7.33 5.14 -17.67
CA LEU A 16 -8.18 5.55 -16.58
C LEU A 16 -9.22 4.43 -16.30
N PRO A 17 -9.38 3.98 -15.09
CA PRO A 17 -9.10 4.62 -13.80
C PRO A 17 -7.82 4.16 -13.09
N ASP A 18 -6.84 3.56 -13.76
CA ASP A 18 -5.61 3.16 -13.12
C ASP A 18 -4.82 4.36 -12.61
N GLY A 19 -4.17 4.19 -11.48
CA GLY A 19 -3.40 5.23 -10.82
C GLY A 19 -3.58 5.24 -9.30
N ILE A 20 -2.96 6.24 -8.69
CA ILE A 20 -3.12 6.55 -7.27
C ILE A 20 -3.76 7.92 -7.16
N TRP A 21 -4.90 7.98 -6.48
CA TRP A 21 -5.67 9.18 -6.25
C TRP A 21 -5.78 9.42 -4.76
N GLY A 22 -5.42 10.59 -4.30
CA GLY A 22 -5.42 10.86 -2.88
C GLY A 22 -5.87 12.28 -2.55
N ILE A 23 -6.44 12.42 -1.37
CA ILE A 23 -6.75 13.70 -0.74
C ILE A 23 -6.22 13.67 0.69
N SER A 24 -5.53 14.73 1.07
CA SER A 24 -5.04 14.92 2.43
C SER A 24 -5.49 16.27 2.94
N MET A 25 -6.05 16.27 4.14
CA MET A 25 -6.47 17.47 4.84
C MET A 25 -5.71 17.57 6.16
N GLN A 26 -5.16 18.74 6.44
CA GLN A 26 -4.49 19.05 7.69
C GLN A 26 -5.11 20.29 8.31
N GLN A 27 -5.23 20.29 9.62
CA GLN A 27 -5.77 21.41 10.36
C GLN A 27 -5.13 21.49 11.76
N THR A 28 -5.21 22.65 12.39
CA THR A 28 -4.59 22.96 13.69
C THR A 28 -5.57 23.44 14.75
N GLN A 29 -6.84 23.59 14.39
CA GLN A 29 -7.86 24.13 15.29
C GLN A 29 -8.34 23.09 16.31
N TRP A 30 -8.39 21.82 15.89
CA TRP A 30 -8.86 20.72 16.72
C TRP A 30 -7.73 19.69 16.90
N PRO A 31 -7.05 19.70 18.04
CA PRO A 31 -5.89 18.81 18.24
C PRO A 31 -6.26 17.33 18.18
N TRP A 32 -7.50 16.99 18.49
CA TRP A 32 -7.97 15.61 18.44
C TRP A 32 -8.08 15.01 17.02
N ILE A 33 -8.14 15.86 15.96
CA ILE A 33 -7.92 15.46 14.56
C ILE A 33 -7.04 16.49 13.88
N GLU A 34 -5.76 16.22 13.74
CA GLU A 34 -4.81 17.12 13.07
C GLU A 34 -4.69 16.84 11.58
N GLY A 35 -5.02 15.62 11.15
CA GLY A 35 -4.94 15.25 9.76
C GLY A 35 -5.72 14.01 9.41
N ILE A 36 -6.30 14.03 8.21
CA ILE A 36 -6.99 12.91 7.57
C ILE A 36 -6.40 12.76 6.18
N THR A 37 -6.11 11.52 5.77
CA THR A 37 -5.68 11.18 4.42
C THR A 37 -6.56 10.04 3.90
N TYR A 38 -6.98 10.15 2.67
CA TYR A 38 -7.62 9.07 1.93
C TYR A 38 -6.88 8.88 0.62
N GLU A 39 -6.58 7.61 0.29
CA GLU A 39 -5.96 7.22 -0.96
C GLU A 39 -6.72 6.06 -1.59
N TYR A 40 -6.90 6.15 -2.88
CA TYR A 40 -7.41 5.08 -3.73
C TYR A 40 -6.35 4.72 -4.76
N MET A 41 -6.00 3.44 -4.85
CA MET A 41 -5.13 2.91 -5.89
C MET A 41 -5.87 1.87 -6.71
N ASN A 42 -5.71 1.96 -8.02
CA ASN A 42 -6.18 0.95 -8.95
C ASN A 42 -5.06 0.64 -9.95
N THR A 43 -4.80 -0.65 -10.15
CA THR A 43 -3.84 -1.16 -11.15
C THR A 43 -4.46 -2.30 -11.97
N THR A 44 -5.80 -2.32 -12.08
CA THR A 44 -6.50 -3.47 -12.67
C THR A 44 -6.63 -3.40 -14.18
N ASP A 45 -6.48 -2.22 -14.78
CA ASP A 45 -6.56 -2.07 -16.23
C ASP A 45 -5.24 -2.36 -16.92
N GLN A 46 -4.14 -1.90 -16.29
CA GLN A 46 -2.77 -2.02 -16.78
C GLN A 46 -2.53 -1.27 -18.10
N SER A 47 -1.28 -1.15 -18.52
CA SER A 47 -0.98 -0.48 -19.78
C SER A 47 -1.09 -1.44 -20.97
N GLY A 48 -1.26 -0.87 -22.16
CA GLY A 48 -1.31 -1.62 -23.40
C GLY A 48 -2.48 -1.21 -24.29
N PRO A 49 -2.41 -1.56 -25.57
CA PRO A 49 -3.41 -1.15 -26.56
C PRO A 49 -4.71 -1.94 -26.50
N TRP A 50 -4.69 -3.08 -25.84
CA TRP A 50 -5.81 -4.01 -25.83
C TRP A 50 -6.27 -4.26 -24.40
N HIS A 51 -7.53 -4.04 -24.18
CA HIS A 51 -8.16 -4.26 -22.87
C HIS A 51 -9.01 -5.52 -22.91
N ASP A 52 -9.17 -6.16 -21.76
CA ASP A 52 -10.10 -7.26 -21.62
C ASP A 52 -11.51 -6.81 -21.96
N ARG A 53 -12.16 -7.53 -22.88
CA ARG A 53 -13.55 -7.30 -23.29
C ARG A 53 -14.35 -8.58 -23.20
N ASP A 54 -15.57 -8.48 -22.71
CA ASP A 54 -16.54 -9.59 -22.66
C ASP A 54 -16.00 -10.87 -22.01
N GLY A 55 -15.08 -10.74 -21.05
CA GLY A 55 -14.44 -11.86 -20.37
C GLY A 55 -13.31 -12.54 -21.14
N LEU A 56 -12.92 -11.98 -22.29
CA LEU A 56 -11.77 -12.43 -23.06
C LEU A 56 -10.55 -11.56 -22.75
N CYS A 57 -9.44 -12.22 -22.44
CA CYS A 57 -8.14 -11.58 -22.30
C CYS A 57 -7.52 -11.43 -23.69
N TYR A 58 -7.31 -10.20 -24.14
CA TYR A 58 -6.73 -9.93 -25.46
C TYR A 58 -5.21 -9.88 -25.46
N GLY A 59 -4.57 -10.13 -24.33
CA GLY A 59 -3.15 -10.48 -24.24
C GLY A 59 -2.14 -9.37 -24.50
N ALA A 60 -2.56 -8.12 -24.49
CA ALA A 60 -1.64 -6.99 -24.67
C ALA A 60 -1.68 -6.02 -23.47
N ASP A 61 -2.15 -6.51 -22.36
CA ASP A 61 -2.06 -5.85 -21.07
C ASP A 61 -0.63 -5.98 -20.53
N ASP A 62 0.15 -4.92 -20.57
CA ASP A 62 1.46 -4.91 -19.96
C ASP A 62 1.36 -4.84 -18.44
N SER A 63 1.99 -5.80 -17.78
CA SER A 63 2.02 -5.81 -16.31
C SER A 63 2.87 -4.66 -15.77
N TYR A 64 2.34 -3.89 -14.81
CA TYR A 64 3.10 -2.80 -14.18
C TYR A 64 4.33 -3.26 -13.41
N TYR A 65 4.37 -4.50 -12.95
CA TYR A 65 5.42 -5.03 -12.06
C TYR A 65 6.23 -6.16 -12.68
N ARG A 66 5.93 -6.54 -13.92
CA ARG A 66 6.60 -7.63 -14.61
C ARG A 66 6.82 -7.28 -16.07
N ASN A 67 7.89 -7.79 -16.65
CA ASN A 67 8.15 -7.73 -18.07
C ASN A 67 8.50 -9.13 -18.57
N SER A 68 8.17 -9.45 -19.82
CA SER A 68 8.45 -10.76 -20.42
C SER A 68 9.95 -11.10 -20.45
N VAL A 69 10.79 -10.09 -20.61
CA VAL A 69 12.28 -10.24 -20.63
C VAL A 69 12.84 -10.20 -19.21
N PHE A 70 12.34 -9.29 -18.37
CA PHE A 70 12.78 -9.13 -16.98
C PHE A 70 11.70 -9.65 -16.03
N GLN A 71 11.52 -10.95 -15.98
CA GLN A 71 10.42 -11.58 -15.23
C GLN A 71 10.42 -11.24 -13.74
N ASN A 72 11.61 -11.00 -13.15
CA ASN A 72 11.70 -10.56 -11.75
C ASN A 72 11.07 -9.16 -11.54
N GLY A 73 11.00 -8.33 -12.59
CA GLY A 73 10.34 -7.03 -12.56
C GLY A 73 10.86 -6.09 -11.46
N TRP A 74 9.97 -5.31 -10.88
CA TRP A 74 10.27 -4.35 -9.82
C TRP A 74 10.37 -5.03 -8.43
N ASN A 75 11.22 -6.05 -8.34
CA ASN A 75 11.47 -6.77 -7.08
C ASN A 75 12.95 -6.74 -6.72
N TYR A 76 13.24 -6.64 -5.43
CA TYR A 76 14.57 -6.71 -4.87
C TYR A 76 14.58 -7.73 -3.72
N PHE A 77 15.42 -8.76 -3.83
CA PHE A 77 15.43 -9.90 -2.89
C PHE A 77 14.03 -10.43 -2.58
N TYR A 78 13.27 -10.74 -3.65
CA TYR A 78 11.87 -11.24 -3.56
C TYR A 78 10.88 -10.29 -2.89
N ARG A 79 11.22 -9.01 -2.71
CA ARG A 79 10.32 -7.99 -2.18
C ARG A 79 9.96 -6.99 -3.25
N SER A 80 8.67 -6.76 -3.43
CA SER A 80 8.18 -5.75 -4.38
C SER A 80 8.57 -4.36 -3.89
N MET A 81 9.12 -3.56 -4.81
CA MET A 81 9.50 -2.17 -4.54
C MET A 81 8.32 -1.24 -4.80
N GLY A 82 8.28 -0.11 -4.11
CA GLY A 82 7.30 0.94 -4.29
C GLY A 82 6.15 0.82 -3.30
N THR A 83 5.13 0.03 -3.60
CA THR A 83 3.97 -0.08 -2.73
C THR A 83 3.90 -1.44 -2.00
N PRO A 84 3.57 -1.46 -0.70
CA PRO A 84 3.41 -2.71 0.06
C PRO A 84 2.16 -3.49 -0.33
N PHE A 85 1.27 -2.92 -1.13
CA PHE A 85 -0.01 -3.52 -1.51
C PHE A 85 0.09 -4.45 -2.73
N ILE A 86 1.19 -4.38 -3.46
CA ILE A 86 1.54 -5.37 -4.47
C ILE A 86 2.24 -6.55 -3.78
N THR A 87 1.66 -7.74 -3.91
CA THR A 87 2.15 -8.92 -3.19
C THR A 87 3.57 -9.27 -3.63
N SER A 88 4.50 -9.28 -2.67
CA SER A 88 5.89 -9.64 -2.92
C SER A 88 6.04 -11.11 -3.28
N PRO A 89 6.93 -11.49 -4.20
CA PRO A 89 7.24 -12.88 -4.54
C PRO A 89 7.66 -13.74 -3.34
N LEU A 90 8.16 -13.12 -2.28
CA LEU A 90 8.49 -13.79 -1.02
C LEU A 90 7.31 -14.63 -0.44
N TYR A 91 6.08 -14.24 -0.75
CA TYR A 91 4.87 -14.91 -0.28
C TYR A 91 4.32 -15.94 -1.27
N ASN A 92 5.00 -16.15 -2.40
CA ASN A 92 4.60 -17.17 -3.38
C ASN A 92 4.90 -18.57 -2.83
N THR A 93 3.90 -19.42 -2.82
CA THR A 93 4.03 -20.80 -2.32
C THR A 93 4.55 -21.78 -3.36
N ASP A 94 4.53 -21.40 -4.62
CA ASP A 94 4.93 -22.21 -5.78
C ASP A 94 6.40 -21.98 -6.21
N GLY A 95 7.12 -21.09 -5.51
CA GLY A 95 8.51 -20.74 -5.81
C GLY A 95 8.70 -19.79 -6.98
N THR A 96 7.63 -19.23 -7.55
CA THR A 96 7.73 -18.22 -8.60
C THR A 96 8.41 -16.95 -8.10
N ILE A 97 9.30 -16.37 -8.93
CA ILE A 97 10.13 -15.21 -8.59
C ILE A 97 9.51 -13.87 -8.95
N TYR A 98 8.37 -13.87 -9.60
CA TYR A 98 7.68 -12.67 -10.04
C TYR A 98 6.39 -12.40 -9.24
N THR A 99 5.89 -11.19 -9.36
CA THR A 99 4.66 -10.75 -8.69
C THR A 99 3.44 -11.47 -9.27
N LEU A 100 2.72 -12.22 -8.42
CA LEU A 100 1.48 -12.92 -8.81
C LEU A 100 0.24 -12.02 -8.72
N ASN A 101 0.30 -10.94 -7.91
CA ASN A 101 -0.80 -9.99 -7.75
C ASN A 101 -0.31 -8.58 -8.07
N SER A 102 -0.30 -8.22 -9.34
CA SER A 102 -0.01 -6.86 -9.81
C SER A 102 -1.27 -6.04 -10.07
N ARG A 103 -2.43 -6.70 -10.20
CA ARG A 103 -3.74 -6.06 -10.36
C ARG A 103 -4.42 -5.94 -9.01
N VAL A 104 -4.45 -4.73 -8.46
CA VAL A 104 -5.04 -4.46 -7.14
C VAL A 104 -5.98 -3.26 -7.18
N ARG A 105 -6.98 -3.28 -6.29
CA ARG A 105 -7.76 -2.10 -5.90
C ARG A 105 -7.62 -1.90 -4.41
N LEU A 106 -7.27 -0.70 -4.02
CA LEU A 106 -6.94 -0.34 -2.65
C LEU A 106 -7.71 0.90 -2.23
N HIS A 107 -8.21 0.86 -1.00
CA HIS A 107 -8.63 2.04 -0.26
C HIS A 107 -7.77 2.15 1.00
N HIS A 108 -7.16 3.30 1.21
CA HIS A 108 -6.36 3.60 2.39
C HIS A 108 -6.89 4.85 3.09
N VAL A 109 -7.05 4.76 4.40
CA VAL A 109 -7.44 5.88 5.27
C VAL A 109 -6.42 6.02 6.37
N GLY A 110 -5.96 7.24 6.58
CA GLY A 110 -5.10 7.63 7.69
C GLY A 110 -5.72 8.77 8.50
N ILE A 111 -5.68 8.65 9.82
CA ILE A 111 -6.12 9.70 10.75
C ILE A 111 -5.04 9.87 11.80
N ARG A 112 -4.73 11.12 12.15
CA ARG A 112 -3.82 11.44 13.23
C ARG A 112 -4.32 12.62 14.06
N GLY A 113 -3.90 12.66 15.32
CA GLY A 113 -4.21 13.77 16.21
C GLY A 113 -3.55 13.61 17.57
N ASP A 114 -3.91 14.51 18.48
CA ASP A 114 -3.47 14.52 19.87
C ASP A 114 -4.68 14.59 20.82
N ILE A 115 -4.78 13.63 21.72
CA ILE A 115 -5.82 13.57 22.73
C ILE A 115 -5.15 13.63 24.11
N TYR A 116 -5.23 14.75 24.79
CA TYR A 116 -4.63 14.98 26.11
C TYR A 116 -3.12 14.69 26.16
N GLY A 117 -2.40 15.05 25.07
CA GLY A 117 -0.96 14.82 24.92
C GLY A 117 -0.59 13.38 24.61
N PHE A 118 -1.56 12.53 24.24
CA PHE A 118 -1.34 11.26 23.57
C PHE A 118 -1.47 11.46 22.06
N LYS A 119 -0.36 11.46 21.36
CA LYS A 119 -0.36 11.49 19.89
C LYS A 119 -0.77 10.13 19.37
N TYR A 120 -1.73 10.10 18.47
CA TYR A 120 -2.17 8.86 17.85
C TYR A 120 -2.10 8.93 16.32
N ARG A 121 -1.93 7.77 15.70
CA ARG A 121 -2.06 7.53 14.27
C ARG A 121 -2.84 6.24 14.05
N LEU A 122 -3.93 6.34 13.33
CA LEU A 122 -4.73 5.20 12.89
C LEU A 122 -4.62 5.08 11.38
N LEU A 123 -4.23 3.93 10.90
CA LEU A 123 -4.19 3.58 9.48
C LEU A 123 -5.09 2.38 9.23
N CYS A 124 -5.83 2.40 8.14
CA CYS A 124 -6.65 1.29 7.68
C CYS A 124 -6.54 1.18 6.16
N SER A 125 -6.23 0.00 5.67
CA SER A 125 -6.15 -0.29 4.24
C SER A 125 -7.02 -1.49 3.92
N TYR A 126 -7.81 -1.39 2.86
CA TYR A 126 -8.57 -2.50 2.30
C TYR A 126 -8.12 -2.77 0.87
N VAL A 127 -7.62 -3.97 0.63
CA VAL A 127 -7.04 -4.39 -0.65
C VAL A 127 -7.85 -5.53 -1.25
N ARG A 128 -8.09 -5.44 -2.55
CA ARG A 128 -8.67 -6.50 -3.39
C ARG A 128 -7.67 -6.88 -4.46
N ASN A 129 -7.29 -8.16 -4.53
CA ASN A 129 -6.32 -8.70 -5.48
C ASN A 129 -7.02 -9.44 -6.61
N PHE A 130 -6.61 -9.16 -7.85
CA PHE A 130 -7.18 -9.70 -9.07
C PHE A 130 -6.15 -10.46 -9.93
N GLY A 131 -5.02 -10.86 -9.31
CA GLY A 131 -3.96 -11.58 -10.01
C GLY A 131 -3.04 -10.69 -10.82
N ASN A 132 -2.59 -11.18 -11.95
CA ASN A 132 -1.68 -10.51 -12.88
C ASN A 132 -2.20 -10.62 -14.33
N ASP A 133 -1.36 -10.19 -15.29
CA ASP A 133 -1.62 -10.24 -16.72
C ASP A 133 -1.89 -11.67 -17.29
N ASN A 134 -1.38 -12.71 -16.63
CA ASN A 134 -1.57 -14.11 -17.05
C ASN A 134 -2.80 -14.78 -16.42
N THR A 135 -3.55 -14.08 -15.60
CA THR A 135 -4.74 -14.61 -14.94
C THR A 135 -6.00 -13.89 -15.40
N SER A 136 -7.12 -14.61 -15.47
CA SER A 136 -8.42 -13.96 -15.65
C SER A 136 -8.64 -12.92 -14.53
N LYS A 137 -9.27 -11.81 -14.86
CA LYS A 137 -9.52 -10.67 -13.97
C LYS A 137 -10.59 -10.98 -12.92
N GLN A 138 -10.32 -11.99 -12.09
CA GLN A 138 -11.21 -12.42 -11.01
C GLN A 138 -10.65 -12.01 -9.65
N LEU A 139 -11.55 -11.74 -8.70
CA LEU A 139 -11.15 -11.49 -7.33
C LEU A 139 -10.55 -12.77 -6.72
N LEU A 140 -9.25 -12.76 -6.46
CA LEU A 140 -8.52 -13.89 -5.89
C LEU A 140 -8.45 -13.84 -4.38
N SER A 141 -8.20 -12.65 -3.82
CA SER A 141 -8.07 -12.47 -2.38
C SER A 141 -8.38 -11.05 -1.94
N THR A 142 -8.66 -10.91 -0.65
CA THR A 142 -8.83 -9.61 0.01
C THR A 142 -7.98 -9.55 1.27
N ASN A 143 -7.56 -8.36 1.64
CA ASN A 143 -6.90 -8.12 2.91
C ASN A 143 -7.32 -6.77 3.49
N THR A 144 -7.57 -6.71 4.79
CA THR A 144 -7.75 -5.49 5.56
C THR A 144 -6.61 -5.37 6.55
N ALA A 145 -5.75 -4.38 6.37
CA ALA A 145 -4.64 -4.10 7.27
C ALA A 145 -4.96 -2.87 8.12
N THR A 146 -4.75 -2.98 9.43
CA THR A 146 -4.99 -1.90 10.38
C THR A 146 -3.76 -1.67 11.25
N LEU A 147 -3.49 -0.42 11.58
CA LEU A 147 -2.42 -0.04 12.51
C LEU A 147 -2.92 1.11 13.38
N LEU A 148 -2.85 0.92 14.69
CA LEU A 148 -3.03 1.97 15.69
C LEU A 148 -1.70 2.19 16.40
N GLU A 149 -1.21 3.42 16.37
CA GLU A 149 -0.03 3.84 17.11
C GLU A 149 -0.42 4.96 18.09
N ILE A 150 0.04 4.85 19.31
CA ILE A 150 -0.14 5.86 20.37
C ILE A 150 1.22 6.16 20.96
N THR A 151 1.57 7.44 21.06
CA THR A 151 2.85 7.89 21.62
C THR A 151 2.59 8.97 22.68
N LYS A 152 3.29 8.85 23.81
CA LYS A 152 3.28 9.82 24.90
C LYS A 152 4.70 10.27 25.22
N HIS A 153 4.92 11.58 25.20
CA HIS A 153 6.13 12.18 25.76
C HIS A 153 5.99 12.39 27.27
N VAL A 154 7.00 11.99 28.04
CA VAL A 154 6.99 12.10 29.51
C VAL A 154 8.26 12.78 29.98
N GLU A 155 8.18 14.09 30.22
CA GLU A 155 9.30 14.90 30.71
C GLU A 155 9.87 14.36 32.03
N LYS A 156 8.99 13.99 32.99
CA LYS A 156 9.38 13.45 34.30
C LYS A 156 10.12 12.11 34.21
N ALA A 157 10.06 11.41 33.12
CA ALA A 157 10.79 10.16 32.85
C ALA A 157 12.00 10.44 31.95
N TRP A 158 12.84 11.41 32.34
CA TRP A 158 14.05 11.82 31.60
C TRP A 158 13.80 12.25 30.14
N GLY A 159 12.62 12.79 29.84
CA GLY A 159 12.25 13.17 28.48
C GLY A 159 12.13 11.98 27.52
N LEU A 160 11.59 10.86 27.99
CA LEU A 160 11.35 9.67 27.17
C LEU A 160 10.00 9.74 26.44
N ASP A 161 9.99 9.22 25.24
CA ASP A 161 8.77 8.91 24.48
C ASP A 161 8.42 7.44 24.66
N PHE A 162 7.20 7.17 25.07
CA PHE A 162 6.62 5.83 25.17
C PHE A 162 5.63 5.63 24.04
N GLY A 163 5.80 4.55 23.28
CA GLY A 163 4.95 4.20 22.16
C GLY A 163 4.33 2.81 22.31
N LEU A 164 3.07 2.69 21.91
CA LEU A 164 2.36 1.42 21.73
C LEU A 164 1.86 1.38 20.30
N SER A 165 2.16 0.30 19.59
CA SER A 165 1.63 0.04 18.25
C SER A 165 0.89 -1.29 18.26
N LEU A 166 -0.34 -1.28 17.72
CA LEU A 166 -1.18 -2.45 17.54
C LEU A 166 -1.50 -2.59 16.05
N ALA A 167 -1.21 -3.75 15.49
CA ALA A 167 -1.45 -4.04 14.09
C ALA A 167 -2.33 -5.28 13.92
N GLY A 168 -3.15 -5.28 12.89
CA GLY A 168 -3.96 -6.45 12.54
C GLY A 168 -4.16 -6.55 11.04
N ASP A 169 -4.03 -7.77 10.51
CA ASP A 169 -4.37 -8.15 9.15
C ASP A 169 -5.53 -9.14 9.18
N PHE A 170 -6.53 -8.90 8.35
CA PHE A 170 -7.74 -9.72 8.25
C PHE A 170 -8.09 -9.95 6.79
N GLY A 171 -8.23 -11.20 6.38
CA GLY A 171 -8.62 -11.51 5.00
C GLY A 171 -8.15 -12.86 4.52
N THR A 172 -8.34 -13.09 3.22
CA THR A 172 -8.03 -14.39 2.58
C THR A 172 -6.60 -14.45 2.03
N GLN A 173 -5.89 -13.32 1.97
CA GLN A 173 -4.54 -13.28 1.40
C GLN A 173 -3.47 -13.81 2.37
N PHE A 174 -3.47 -13.30 3.60
CA PHE A 174 -2.47 -13.66 4.62
C PHE A 174 -3.10 -14.32 5.85
N GLY A 175 -4.42 -14.53 5.84
CA GLY A 175 -5.17 -14.97 7.00
C GLY A 175 -5.35 -13.84 8.03
N ASN A 176 -5.71 -14.24 9.25
CA ASN A 176 -5.90 -13.30 10.34
C ASN A 176 -4.64 -13.29 11.21
N GLN A 177 -4.02 -12.12 11.32
CA GLN A 177 -2.80 -11.92 12.09
C GLN A 177 -2.95 -10.71 13.01
N PHE A 178 -2.28 -10.75 14.15
CA PHE A 178 -2.24 -9.64 15.09
C PHE A 178 -0.81 -9.42 15.58
N GLY A 179 -0.42 -8.15 15.69
CA GLY A 179 0.88 -7.74 16.19
C GLY A 179 0.77 -6.61 17.20
N ALA A 180 1.66 -6.60 18.18
CA ALA A 180 1.82 -5.51 19.14
C ALA A 180 3.30 -5.19 19.32
N MET A 181 3.62 -3.88 19.46
CA MET A 181 4.97 -3.41 19.70
C MET A 181 4.95 -2.30 20.75
N ILE A 182 5.89 -2.38 21.70
CA ILE A 182 6.16 -1.31 22.66
C ILE A 182 7.48 -0.65 22.27
N THR A 183 7.49 0.67 22.22
CA THR A 183 8.68 1.47 21.88
C THR A 183 8.99 2.43 23.01
N ILE A 184 10.26 2.50 23.41
CA ILE A 184 10.79 3.52 24.30
C ILE A 184 11.90 4.24 23.54
N ARG A 185 11.78 5.56 23.40
CA ARG A 185 12.71 6.35 22.62
C ARG A 185 13.15 7.59 23.41
N LYS A 186 14.44 7.90 23.35
CA LYS A 186 15.00 9.17 23.80
C LYS A 186 15.60 9.91 22.60
N GLN A 187 15.25 11.16 22.45
CA GLN A 187 15.89 12.06 21.49
C GLN A 187 16.66 13.14 22.25
N GLY A 188 17.90 13.41 21.85
CA GLY A 188 18.73 14.44 22.45
C GLY A 188 20.20 14.25 22.09
N ILE A 189 21.01 15.26 22.50
CA ILE A 189 22.46 15.22 22.36
C ILE A 189 23.00 14.35 23.50
N ILE A 190 23.67 13.25 23.17
CA ILE A 190 24.23 12.30 24.14
C ILE A 190 25.51 12.89 24.78
N THR A 191 26.31 13.60 23.99
CA THR A 191 27.52 14.31 24.45
C THR A 191 27.75 15.58 23.63
N GLN A 192 28.11 16.63 24.27
CA GLN A 192 28.77 17.79 23.64
C GLN A 192 30.26 17.69 23.99
N TRP A 193 31.10 17.64 22.95
CA TRP A 193 32.56 17.74 23.09
C TRP A 193 32.98 19.18 22.90
#